data_a1e03a3dbe9f659fa50f4142fc900bfe
#
_entry.id   a1e03a3dbe9f659fa50f4142fc900bfe
#
_cell.length_a   1.000
_cell.length_b   1.000
_cell.length_c   1.000
_cell.angle_alpha   90.00
_cell.angle_beta   90.00
_cell.angle_gamma   90.00
#
_symmetry.space_group_name_H-M   'P 1'
#
loop_
_entity.id
_entity.type
_entity.pdbx_description
1 polymer ?
#
loop_
_entity_poly.entity_id
_entity_poly.type
_entity_poly.pdbx_seq_one_letter_code
_entity_poly.pdbx_strand_id
1 'polypeptide(L)'
;MKASFDPEQQIGRIESKIVVALERLFEAFRVLLWQEGKRHGLSPIQIQVLLFLYYHSSDKSRISYLADEFNMTKATMSDSVRILFQKGLVEKQLDQSDARSHLMHLTEAGRRIAIDTEHYASIMEESLAGLSPLLQQSMMEGLLELIAGLSRSGVITAQRMCTSCRYYSRRSGKVFCSLLQQELSSIEIRLDCPEHSPNEDADKGY
;
A
#
# COMPACT_ATOMS: atom_id res chain seq x y z
N MET A 1 8.03 -20.60 -20.57
CA MET A 1 6.86 -19.71 -20.26
C MET A 1 6.66 -18.77 -21.44
N LYS A 2 5.40 -18.48 -21.80
CA LYS A 2 5.09 -17.53 -22.87
C LYS A 2 5.14 -16.10 -22.31
N ALA A 3 5.67 -15.13 -23.06
CA ALA A 3 5.84 -13.75 -22.61
C ALA A 3 4.48 -13.00 -22.60
N SER A 4 4.05 -12.47 -21.45
CA SER A 4 2.77 -11.77 -21.32
C SER A 4 2.72 -10.45 -22.12
N PHE A 5 3.86 -9.85 -22.38
CA PHE A 5 3.96 -8.57 -23.11
C PHE A 5 4.10 -8.75 -24.64
N ASP A 6 4.18 -9.99 -25.14
CA ASP A 6 4.13 -10.28 -26.57
C ASP A 6 2.65 -10.23 -27.04
N PRO A 7 2.27 -9.28 -27.92
CA PRO A 7 0.88 -9.13 -28.35
C PRO A 7 0.28 -10.40 -28.98
N GLU A 8 1.07 -11.16 -29.71
CA GLU A 8 0.60 -12.39 -30.36
C GLU A 8 0.32 -13.50 -29.35
N GLN A 9 1.06 -13.51 -28.23
CA GLN A 9 0.88 -14.50 -27.17
C GLN A 9 -0.24 -14.17 -26.17
N GLN A 10 -0.81 -12.97 -26.27
CA GLN A 10 -1.99 -12.57 -25.49
C GLN A 10 -3.30 -13.15 -26.06
N ILE A 11 -3.29 -13.58 -27.31
CA ILE A 11 -4.49 -14.15 -27.98
C ILE A 11 -4.91 -15.42 -27.22
N GLY A 12 -6.15 -15.44 -26.73
CA GLY A 12 -6.71 -16.57 -25.97
C GLY A 12 -6.22 -16.76 -24.54
N ARG A 13 -5.42 -15.83 -23.99
CA ARG A 13 -4.89 -15.91 -22.62
C ARG A 13 -5.32 -14.70 -21.80
N ILE A 14 -6.38 -14.90 -21.00
CA ILE A 14 -6.93 -13.83 -20.15
C ILE A 14 -5.93 -13.37 -19.08
N GLU A 15 -5.11 -14.28 -18.53
CA GLU A 15 -4.11 -13.96 -17.49
C GLU A 15 -3.07 -12.97 -18.03
N SER A 16 -2.58 -13.17 -19.26
CA SER A 16 -1.63 -12.26 -19.89
C SER A 16 -2.23 -10.88 -20.14
N LYS A 17 -3.51 -10.82 -20.53
CA LYS A 17 -4.23 -9.55 -20.71
C LYS A 17 -4.42 -8.82 -19.38
N ILE A 18 -4.74 -9.54 -18.31
CA ILE A 18 -4.87 -8.96 -16.96
C ILE A 18 -3.52 -8.37 -16.50
N VAL A 19 -2.40 -9.10 -16.68
CA VAL A 19 -1.06 -8.60 -16.33
C VAL A 19 -0.75 -7.30 -17.07
N VAL A 20 -1.02 -7.22 -18.38
CA VAL A 20 -0.81 -5.99 -19.15
C VAL A 20 -1.76 -4.87 -18.72
N ALA A 21 -3.01 -5.18 -18.37
CA ALA A 21 -3.96 -4.20 -17.88
C ALA A 21 -3.52 -3.62 -16.52
N LEU A 22 -3.03 -4.46 -15.60
CA LEU A 22 -2.47 -4.03 -14.31
C LEU A 22 -1.24 -3.13 -14.50
N GLU A 23 -0.36 -3.44 -15.46
CA GLU A 23 0.78 -2.58 -15.79
C GLU A 23 0.33 -1.20 -16.27
N ARG A 24 -0.72 -1.12 -17.11
CA ARG A 24 -1.32 0.17 -17.53
C ARG A 24 -1.90 0.96 -16.37
N LEU A 25 -2.56 0.29 -15.43
CA LEU A 25 -3.08 0.93 -14.23
C LEU A 25 -1.94 1.45 -13.33
N PHE A 26 -0.88 0.65 -13.17
CA PHE A 26 0.32 1.08 -12.44
C PHE A 26 0.94 2.34 -13.07
N GLU A 27 1.03 2.41 -14.41
CA GLU A 27 1.49 3.59 -15.13
C GLU A 27 0.60 4.81 -14.85
N ALA A 28 -0.73 4.63 -14.80
CA ALA A 28 -1.66 5.70 -14.46
C ALA A 28 -1.40 6.24 -13.04
N PHE A 29 -1.25 5.36 -12.03
CA PHE A 29 -0.88 5.77 -10.67
C PHE A 29 0.44 6.55 -10.64
N ARG A 30 1.45 6.08 -11.39
CA ARG A 30 2.74 6.75 -11.49
C ARG A 30 2.62 8.15 -12.08
N VAL A 31 1.80 8.33 -13.12
CA VAL A 31 1.56 9.65 -13.74
C VAL A 31 0.86 10.59 -12.77
N LEU A 32 -0.19 10.14 -12.07
CA LEU A 32 -0.93 10.94 -11.09
C LEU A 32 -0.01 11.41 -9.96
N LEU A 33 0.73 10.52 -9.34
CA LEU A 33 1.71 10.86 -8.30
C LEU A 33 2.82 11.79 -8.80
N TRP A 34 3.28 11.61 -10.04
CA TRP A 34 4.28 12.47 -10.64
C TRP A 34 3.74 13.90 -10.88
N GLN A 35 2.49 14.04 -11.27
CA GLN A 35 1.85 15.35 -11.45
C GLN A 35 1.80 16.11 -10.11
N GLU A 36 1.36 15.44 -9.03
CA GLU A 36 1.37 16.04 -7.69
C GLU A 36 2.80 16.34 -7.23
N GLY A 37 3.73 15.43 -7.45
CA GLY A 37 5.14 15.64 -7.13
C GLY A 37 5.72 16.89 -7.80
N LYS A 38 5.40 17.15 -9.07
CA LYS A 38 5.82 18.36 -9.78
C LYS A 38 5.32 19.65 -9.13
N ARG A 39 4.08 19.67 -8.67
CA ARG A 39 3.46 20.86 -8.02
C ARG A 39 4.21 21.26 -6.75
N HIS A 40 4.75 20.27 -6.01
CA HIS A 40 5.42 20.47 -4.72
C HIS A 40 6.94 20.29 -4.76
N GLY A 41 7.52 19.98 -5.94
CA GLY A 41 8.94 19.70 -6.10
C GLY A 41 9.38 18.44 -5.31
N LEU A 42 8.50 17.41 -5.28
CA LEU A 42 8.70 16.15 -4.58
C LEU A 42 8.67 14.97 -5.55
N SER A 43 9.31 13.87 -5.19
CA SER A 43 9.16 12.61 -5.91
C SER A 43 7.86 11.88 -5.49
N PRO A 44 7.35 10.94 -6.33
CA PRO A 44 6.20 10.11 -5.98
C PRO A 44 6.29 9.47 -4.60
N ILE A 45 7.41 8.83 -4.27
CA ILE A 45 7.60 8.20 -2.96
C ILE A 45 7.57 9.21 -1.81
N GLN A 46 8.05 10.44 -2.02
CA GLN A 46 8.00 11.48 -1.00
C GLN A 46 6.56 11.91 -0.69
N ILE A 47 5.70 12.02 -1.72
CA ILE A 47 4.27 12.26 -1.53
C ILE A 47 3.64 11.10 -0.74
N GLN A 48 3.92 9.85 -1.14
CA GLN A 48 3.38 8.67 -0.47
C GLN A 48 3.83 8.59 1.00
N VAL A 49 5.08 8.94 1.31
CA VAL A 49 5.58 9.00 2.70
C VAL A 49 4.84 10.07 3.50
N LEU A 50 4.61 11.28 2.94
CA LEU A 50 3.84 12.32 3.64
C LEU A 50 2.40 11.87 3.91
N LEU A 51 1.73 11.25 2.94
CA LEU A 51 0.39 10.68 3.10
C LEU A 51 0.37 9.58 4.16
N PHE A 52 1.36 8.69 4.14
CA PHE A 52 1.46 7.65 5.14
C PHE A 52 1.62 8.22 6.56
N LEU A 53 2.53 9.17 6.76
CA LEU A 53 2.73 9.83 8.05
C LEU A 53 1.52 10.65 8.51
N TYR A 54 0.68 11.09 7.58
CA TYR A 54 -0.54 11.83 7.89
C TYR A 54 -1.64 10.94 8.45
N TYR A 55 -1.81 9.72 7.89
CA TYR A 55 -2.89 8.82 8.25
C TYR A 55 -2.55 7.76 9.29
N HIS A 56 -1.25 7.60 9.63
CA HIS A 56 -0.83 6.52 10.52
C HIS A 56 -0.20 7.04 11.82
N SER A 57 -0.25 6.18 12.85
CA SER A 57 0.33 6.46 14.16
C SER A 57 1.86 6.52 14.10
N SER A 58 2.45 7.27 15.01
CA SER A 58 3.89 7.57 15.04
C SER A 58 4.78 6.33 15.25
N ASP A 59 4.30 5.28 15.89
CA ASP A 59 5.03 4.00 16.04
C ASP A 59 5.40 3.35 14.70
N LYS A 60 4.66 3.66 13.62
CA LYS A 60 4.88 3.21 12.25
C LYS A 60 5.77 4.13 11.41
N SER A 61 6.28 5.21 12.00
CA SER A 61 7.03 6.24 11.28
C SER A 61 8.55 6.04 11.25
N ARG A 62 9.07 4.89 11.74
CA ARG A 62 10.49 4.55 11.65
C ARG A 62 10.92 4.30 10.21
N ILE A 63 12.15 4.66 9.88
CA ILE A 63 12.72 4.42 8.52
C ILE A 63 12.61 2.94 8.13
N SER A 64 12.87 2.01 9.06
CA SER A 64 12.75 0.57 8.79
C SER A 64 11.31 0.18 8.43
N TYR A 65 10.33 0.68 9.20
CA TYR A 65 8.92 0.41 8.93
C TYR A 65 8.49 0.97 7.56
N LEU A 66 8.85 2.23 7.27
CA LEU A 66 8.56 2.85 5.97
C LEU A 66 9.22 2.10 4.80
N ALA A 67 10.45 1.59 5.00
CA ALA A 67 11.12 0.79 3.98
C ALA A 67 10.37 -0.51 3.68
N ASP A 68 9.92 -1.22 4.71
CA ASP A 68 9.13 -2.45 4.58
C ASP A 68 7.75 -2.15 3.97
N GLU A 69 7.09 -1.06 4.40
CA GLU A 69 5.80 -0.61 3.89
C GLU A 69 5.82 -0.38 2.37
N PHE A 70 6.84 0.34 1.90
CA PHE A 70 6.96 0.69 0.48
C PHE A 70 7.80 -0.32 -0.32
N ASN A 71 8.14 -1.47 0.25
CA ASN A 71 8.97 -2.50 -0.37
C ASN A 71 10.28 -1.92 -0.96
N MET A 72 10.96 -1.07 -0.18
CA MET A 72 12.19 -0.39 -0.56
C MET A 72 13.33 -0.75 0.39
N THR A 73 14.58 -0.53 -0.05
CA THR A 73 15.72 -0.65 0.87
C THR A 73 15.71 0.46 1.91
N LYS A 74 16.20 0.18 3.13
CA LYS A 74 16.34 1.19 4.19
C LYS A 74 17.18 2.39 3.75
N ALA A 75 18.19 2.17 2.91
CA ALA A 75 19.04 3.23 2.36
C ALA A 75 18.23 4.18 1.46
N THR A 76 17.46 3.63 0.52
CA THR A 76 16.59 4.41 -0.40
C THR A 76 15.52 5.19 0.36
N MET A 77 14.88 4.56 1.34
CA MET A 77 13.88 5.23 2.18
C MET A 77 14.52 6.34 3.02
N SER A 78 15.70 6.09 3.61
CA SER A 78 16.45 7.09 4.38
C SER A 78 16.80 8.32 3.52
N ASP A 79 17.22 8.13 2.28
CA ASP A 79 17.51 9.24 1.35
C ASP A 79 16.25 10.04 1.01
N SER A 80 15.12 9.38 0.77
CA SER A 80 13.84 10.03 0.51
C SER A 80 13.38 10.89 1.71
N VAL A 81 13.46 10.34 2.92
CA VAL A 81 13.10 11.05 4.17
C VAL A 81 14.08 12.17 4.48
N ARG A 82 15.39 12.00 4.18
CA ARG A 82 16.39 13.06 4.36
C ARG A 82 16.06 14.29 3.51
N ILE A 83 15.59 14.12 2.27
CA ILE A 83 15.14 15.24 1.43
C ILE A 83 13.90 15.91 2.01
N LEU A 84 12.92 15.15 2.51
CA LEU A 84 11.75 15.71 3.19
C LEU A 84 12.15 16.53 4.44
N PHE A 85 13.10 16.03 5.22
CA PHE A 85 13.66 16.74 6.37
C PHE A 85 14.37 18.04 5.97
N GLN A 86 15.21 18.00 4.92
CA GLN A 86 15.91 19.19 4.39
C GLN A 86 14.93 20.25 3.87
N LYS A 87 13.78 19.83 3.36
CA LYS A 87 12.70 20.73 2.92
C LYS A 87 11.81 21.22 4.07
N GLY A 88 12.07 20.81 5.31
CA GLY A 88 11.26 21.19 6.46
C GLY A 88 9.85 20.61 6.47
N LEU A 89 9.62 19.47 5.79
CA LEU A 89 8.33 18.82 5.68
C LEU A 89 8.12 17.73 6.74
N VAL A 90 9.21 17.18 7.23
CA VAL A 90 9.22 16.22 8.35
C VAL A 90 10.26 16.65 9.40
N GLU A 91 10.02 16.25 10.63
CA GLU A 91 10.96 16.39 11.74
C GLU A 91 11.25 15.02 12.35
N LYS A 92 12.39 14.94 13.06
CA LYS A 92 12.84 13.71 13.73
C LYS A 92 12.66 13.87 15.22
N GLN A 93 12.03 12.89 15.84
CA GLN A 93 11.93 12.76 17.28
C GLN A 93 12.63 11.49 17.74
N LEU A 94 13.37 11.53 18.83
CA LEU A 94 13.96 10.32 19.43
C LEU A 94 12.82 9.37 19.85
N ASP A 95 12.98 8.11 19.50
CA ASP A 95 12.07 7.08 19.96
C ASP A 95 12.35 6.76 21.44
N GLN A 96 11.37 6.98 22.30
CA GLN A 96 11.51 6.72 23.74
C GLN A 96 11.70 5.22 24.05
N SER A 97 11.28 4.34 23.14
CA SER A 97 11.43 2.88 23.28
C SER A 97 12.76 2.33 22.75
N ASP A 98 13.43 3.06 21.85
CA ASP A 98 14.75 2.71 21.29
C ASP A 98 15.55 3.97 21.00
N ALA A 99 16.50 4.30 21.88
CA ALA A 99 17.35 5.49 21.78
C ALA A 99 18.24 5.55 20.50
N ARG A 100 18.33 4.46 19.73
CA ARG A 100 19.03 4.40 18.44
C ARG A 100 18.12 4.67 17.25
N SER A 101 16.81 4.79 17.50
CA SER A 101 15.78 4.96 16.50
C SER A 101 15.17 6.36 16.56
N HIS A 102 14.66 6.83 15.44
CA HIS A 102 13.93 8.09 15.33
C HIS A 102 12.56 7.84 14.72
N LEU A 103 11.56 8.53 15.25
CA LEU A 103 10.23 8.64 14.68
C LEU A 103 10.18 9.87 13.79
N MET A 104 9.53 9.72 12.63
CA MET A 104 9.31 10.82 11.69
C MET A 104 7.94 11.42 11.92
N HIS A 105 7.86 12.74 12.07
CA HIS A 105 6.62 13.48 12.24
C HIS A 105 6.47 14.51 11.13
N LEU A 106 5.24 14.76 10.71
CA LEU A 106 4.96 15.87 9.79
C LEU A 106 5.10 17.21 10.51
N THR A 107 5.80 18.13 9.87
CA THR A 107 5.66 19.55 10.22
C THR A 107 4.30 20.08 9.73
N GLU A 108 3.95 21.30 10.11
CA GLU A 108 2.76 21.97 9.57
C GLU A 108 2.80 22.11 8.04
N ALA A 109 3.98 22.37 7.47
CA ALA A 109 4.18 22.43 6.03
C ALA A 109 4.00 21.04 5.37
N GLY A 110 4.54 19.98 5.99
CA GLY A 110 4.35 18.61 5.50
C GLY A 110 2.89 18.18 5.56
N ARG A 111 2.18 18.54 6.62
CA ARG A 111 0.74 18.26 6.77
C ARG A 111 -0.09 18.93 5.67
N ARG A 112 0.20 20.18 5.36
CA ARG A 112 -0.49 20.89 4.26
C ARG A 112 -0.29 20.18 2.93
N ILE A 113 0.92 19.77 2.59
CA ILE A 113 1.18 19.03 1.35
C ILE A 113 0.46 17.68 1.34
N ALA A 114 0.43 16.96 2.46
CA ALA A 114 -0.32 15.71 2.55
C ALA A 114 -1.81 15.93 2.23
N ILE A 115 -2.45 16.94 2.83
CA ILE A 115 -3.84 17.30 2.56
C ILE A 115 -4.05 17.71 1.09
N ASP A 116 -3.15 18.54 0.53
CA ASP A 116 -3.24 19.00 -0.86
C ASP A 116 -3.13 17.83 -1.87
N THR A 117 -2.49 16.74 -1.50
CA THR A 117 -2.20 15.60 -2.38
C THR A 117 -3.01 14.34 -2.09
N GLU A 118 -3.82 14.31 -1.01
CA GLU A 118 -4.55 13.09 -0.59
C GLU A 118 -5.53 12.56 -1.64
N HIS A 119 -6.02 13.43 -2.52
CA HIS A 119 -6.99 13.08 -3.57
C HIS A 119 -6.35 12.78 -4.93
N TYR A 120 -5.04 12.51 -4.99
CA TYR A 120 -4.34 12.29 -6.26
C TYR A 120 -4.94 11.17 -7.13
N ALA A 121 -5.62 10.20 -6.54
CA ALA A 121 -6.23 9.05 -7.21
C ALA A 121 -7.75 9.20 -7.44
N SER A 122 -8.37 10.36 -7.14
CA SER A 122 -9.83 10.56 -7.24
C SER A 122 -10.42 10.23 -8.60
N ILE A 123 -9.71 10.53 -9.70
CA ILE A 123 -10.13 10.16 -11.05
C ILE A 123 -10.30 8.65 -11.26
N MET A 124 -9.53 7.83 -10.53
CA MET A 124 -9.68 6.38 -10.56
C MET A 124 -10.89 5.93 -9.77
N GLU A 125 -11.14 6.58 -8.61
CA GLU A 125 -12.33 6.32 -7.79
C GLU A 125 -13.61 6.66 -8.57
N GLU A 126 -13.64 7.80 -9.28
CA GLU A 126 -14.75 8.19 -10.16
C GLU A 126 -15.00 7.15 -11.26
N SER A 127 -13.92 6.65 -11.87
CA SER A 127 -14.02 5.61 -12.92
C SER A 127 -14.56 4.29 -12.36
N LEU A 128 -14.15 3.91 -11.14
CA LEU A 128 -14.66 2.72 -10.45
C LEU A 128 -16.11 2.89 -10.02
N ALA A 129 -16.50 4.07 -9.56
CA ALA A 129 -17.89 4.37 -9.17
C ALA A 129 -18.89 4.21 -10.32
N GLY A 130 -18.45 4.33 -11.57
CA GLY A 130 -19.25 4.08 -12.77
C GLY A 130 -19.52 2.59 -13.08
N LEU A 131 -18.85 1.67 -12.39
CA LEU A 131 -19.04 0.24 -12.59
C LEU A 131 -20.24 -0.29 -11.79
N SER A 132 -20.85 -1.39 -12.25
CA SER A 132 -21.89 -2.04 -11.47
C SER A 132 -21.34 -2.59 -10.14
N PRO A 133 -22.16 -2.64 -9.06
CA PRO A 133 -21.70 -3.17 -7.77
C PRO A 133 -21.16 -4.61 -7.85
N LEU A 134 -21.75 -5.46 -8.67
CA LEU A 134 -21.28 -6.83 -8.88
C LEU A 134 -19.88 -6.86 -9.50
N LEU A 135 -19.61 -5.96 -10.47
CA LEU A 135 -18.29 -5.89 -11.11
C LEU A 135 -17.23 -5.33 -10.14
N GLN A 136 -17.59 -4.31 -9.34
CA GLN A 136 -16.71 -3.78 -8.30
C GLN A 136 -16.34 -4.88 -7.28
N GLN A 137 -17.32 -5.66 -6.83
CA GLN A 137 -17.09 -6.77 -5.90
C GLN A 137 -16.18 -7.84 -6.52
N SER A 138 -16.45 -8.27 -7.74
CA SER A 138 -15.64 -9.28 -8.44
C SER A 138 -14.21 -8.80 -8.67
N MET A 139 -14.01 -7.52 -9.00
CA MET A 139 -12.68 -6.92 -9.11
C MET A 139 -11.95 -6.92 -7.76
N MET A 140 -12.64 -6.53 -6.68
CA MET A 140 -12.05 -6.51 -5.34
C MET A 140 -11.60 -7.91 -4.90
N GLU A 141 -12.43 -8.93 -5.11
CA GLU A 141 -12.09 -10.33 -4.83
C GLU A 141 -10.87 -10.79 -5.61
N GLY A 142 -10.82 -10.52 -6.91
CA GLY A 142 -9.68 -10.86 -7.76
C GLY A 142 -8.38 -10.16 -7.34
N LEU A 143 -8.46 -8.88 -6.99
CA LEU A 143 -7.31 -8.11 -6.50
C LEU A 143 -6.80 -8.64 -5.14
N LEU A 144 -7.69 -8.97 -4.21
CA LEU A 144 -7.32 -9.55 -2.92
C LEU A 144 -6.58 -10.88 -3.06
N GLU A 145 -7.07 -11.77 -3.92
CA GLU A 145 -6.40 -13.06 -4.18
C GLU A 145 -5.04 -12.86 -4.87
N LEU A 146 -4.94 -11.92 -5.81
CA LEU A 146 -3.68 -11.61 -6.47
C LEU A 146 -2.64 -11.05 -5.50
N ILE A 147 -3.02 -10.07 -4.66
CA ILE A 147 -2.13 -9.47 -3.64
C ILE A 147 -1.70 -10.54 -2.64
N ALA A 148 -2.63 -11.38 -2.16
CA ALA A 148 -2.30 -12.47 -1.25
C ALA A 148 -1.34 -13.49 -1.88
N GLY A 149 -1.50 -13.79 -3.17
CA GLY A 149 -0.59 -14.65 -3.95
C GLY A 149 0.82 -14.07 -4.05
N LEU A 150 0.93 -12.78 -4.39
CA LEU A 150 2.22 -12.06 -4.50
C LEU A 150 2.91 -11.94 -3.14
N SER A 151 2.16 -11.73 -2.07
CA SER A 151 2.70 -11.71 -0.71
C SER A 151 3.23 -13.09 -0.29
N ARG A 152 2.46 -14.18 -0.54
CA ARG A 152 2.93 -15.56 -0.26
C ARG A 152 4.17 -15.94 -1.05
N SER A 153 4.38 -15.39 -2.22
CA SER A 153 5.59 -15.63 -3.04
C SER A 153 6.76 -14.68 -2.72
N GLY A 154 6.63 -13.84 -1.69
CA GLY A 154 7.69 -12.93 -1.26
C GLY A 154 7.97 -11.76 -2.22
N VAL A 155 7.09 -11.50 -3.20
CA VAL A 155 7.25 -10.38 -4.14
C VAL A 155 6.95 -9.04 -3.48
N ILE A 156 5.96 -9.01 -2.58
CA ILE A 156 5.60 -7.84 -1.81
C ILE A 156 5.35 -8.22 -0.34
N THR A 157 5.52 -7.26 0.55
CA THR A 157 5.06 -7.36 1.94
C THR A 157 3.65 -6.79 2.04
N ALA A 158 2.67 -7.61 2.43
CA ALA A 158 1.29 -7.16 2.65
C ALA A 158 1.16 -6.61 4.07
N GLN A 159 1.50 -5.34 4.25
CA GLN A 159 1.39 -4.67 5.55
C GLN A 159 -0.07 -4.39 5.89
N ARG A 160 -0.42 -4.60 7.16
CA ARG A 160 -1.72 -4.23 7.76
C ARG A 160 -2.98 -4.75 7.04
N MET A 161 -2.84 -5.70 6.13
CA MET A 161 -3.99 -6.34 5.47
C MET A 161 -4.62 -7.41 6.36
N CYS A 162 -5.93 -7.63 6.21
CA CYS A 162 -6.59 -8.74 6.87
C CYS A 162 -5.89 -10.08 6.59
N THR A 163 -5.44 -10.32 5.36
CA THR A 163 -4.81 -11.58 4.93
C THR A 163 -3.48 -11.88 5.63
N SER A 164 -2.79 -10.90 6.17
CA SER A 164 -1.55 -11.04 6.95
C SER A 164 -1.77 -10.93 8.48
N CYS A 165 -3.04 -10.84 8.92
CA CYS A 165 -3.41 -10.59 10.30
C CYS A 165 -3.64 -11.89 11.09
N ARG A 166 -3.16 -11.98 12.34
CA ARG A 166 -3.41 -13.12 13.25
C ARG A 166 -4.89 -13.35 13.57
N TYR A 167 -5.72 -12.34 13.44
CA TYR A 167 -7.15 -12.42 13.69
C TYR A 167 -7.94 -12.91 12.47
N TYR A 168 -7.29 -13.04 11.31
CA TYR A 168 -7.90 -13.51 10.09
C TYR A 168 -7.95 -15.03 10.04
N SER A 169 -9.10 -15.58 9.70
CA SER A 169 -9.26 -17.01 9.43
C SER A 169 -10.28 -17.26 8.33
N ARG A 170 -10.15 -18.41 7.64
CA ARG A 170 -11.20 -18.89 6.72
C ARG A 170 -11.88 -20.10 7.37
N ARG A 171 -13.21 -20.03 7.52
CA ARG A 171 -14.05 -21.10 8.06
C ARG A 171 -15.17 -21.42 7.08
N SER A 172 -15.24 -22.67 6.60
CA SER A 172 -16.27 -23.10 5.63
C SER A 172 -16.38 -22.17 4.39
N GLY A 173 -15.25 -21.69 3.86
CA GLY A 173 -15.21 -20.78 2.70
C GLY A 173 -15.46 -19.30 2.99
N LYS A 174 -15.84 -18.95 4.23
CA LYS A 174 -16.05 -17.58 4.66
C LYS A 174 -14.86 -17.02 5.42
N VAL A 175 -14.62 -15.72 5.28
CA VAL A 175 -13.62 -14.98 6.05
C VAL A 175 -14.20 -14.61 7.40
N PHE A 176 -13.43 -14.77 8.48
CA PHE A 176 -13.83 -14.42 9.83
C PHE A 176 -12.70 -13.63 10.52
N CYS A 177 -13.07 -12.54 11.18
CA CYS A 177 -12.18 -11.76 12.05
C CYS A 177 -12.47 -12.12 13.52
N SER A 178 -11.50 -12.76 14.18
CA SER A 178 -11.64 -13.15 15.58
C SER A 178 -11.57 -11.99 16.57
N LEU A 179 -11.00 -10.84 16.17
CA LEU A 179 -11.02 -9.62 16.99
C LEU A 179 -12.42 -9.01 17.01
N LEU A 180 -13.05 -8.87 15.83
CA LEU A 180 -14.40 -8.30 15.71
C LEU A 180 -15.51 -9.30 15.96
N GLN A 181 -15.18 -10.60 16.08
CA GLN A 181 -16.13 -11.71 16.26
C GLN A 181 -17.20 -11.78 15.17
N GLN A 182 -16.83 -11.48 13.91
CA GLN A 182 -17.78 -11.46 12.79
C GLN A 182 -17.20 -12.05 11.50
N GLU A 183 -18.08 -12.54 10.63
CA GLU A 183 -17.77 -12.85 9.24
C GLU A 183 -17.54 -11.54 8.48
N LEU A 184 -16.57 -11.56 7.56
CA LEU A 184 -16.25 -10.43 6.68
C LEU A 184 -16.58 -10.81 5.24
N SER A 185 -17.39 -9.98 4.58
CA SER A 185 -17.53 -10.00 3.13
C SER A 185 -16.27 -9.42 2.46
N SER A 186 -16.14 -9.59 1.15
CA SER A 186 -15.03 -9.01 0.38
C SER A 186 -14.91 -7.47 0.53
N ILE A 187 -16.05 -6.79 0.71
CA ILE A 187 -16.11 -5.33 0.90
C ILE A 187 -15.62 -4.91 2.31
N GLU A 188 -15.79 -5.79 3.31
CA GLU A 188 -15.39 -5.50 4.69
C GLU A 188 -13.92 -5.88 4.98
N ILE A 189 -13.26 -6.59 4.06
CA ILE A 189 -11.82 -6.88 4.18
C ILE A 189 -11.04 -5.57 4.08
N ARG A 190 -10.25 -5.28 5.09
CA ARG A 190 -9.42 -4.09 5.14
C ARG A 190 -8.07 -4.33 4.47
N LEU A 191 -7.70 -3.44 3.56
CA LEU A 191 -6.37 -3.37 2.95
C LEU A 191 -5.37 -2.64 3.85
N ASP A 192 -5.89 -1.81 4.75
CA ASP A 192 -5.16 -1.12 5.81
C ASP A 192 -6.01 -1.13 7.09
N CYS A 193 -5.64 -1.96 8.04
CA CYS A 193 -6.39 -2.16 9.28
C CYS A 193 -5.63 -1.55 10.46
N PRO A 194 -6.22 -0.59 11.20
CA PRO A 194 -5.58 0.01 12.37
C PRO A 194 -5.32 -1.02 13.49
N GLU A 195 -6.17 -2.05 13.57
CA GLU A 195 -6.08 -3.12 14.57
C GLU A 195 -5.24 -4.33 14.10
N HIS A 196 -4.50 -4.17 12.99
CA HIS A 196 -3.70 -5.24 12.45
C HIS A 196 -2.64 -5.72 13.46
N SER A 197 -2.58 -7.03 13.65
CA SER A 197 -1.51 -7.69 14.39
C SER A 197 -0.92 -8.79 13.49
N PRO A 198 0.41 -8.74 13.20
CA PRO A 198 1.03 -9.70 12.29
C PRO A 198 0.80 -11.14 12.75
N ASN A 199 0.66 -12.05 11.79
CA ASN A 199 0.70 -13.48 12.06
C ASN A 199 2.17 -13.91 12.07
N GLU A 200 2.74 -14.13 13.26
CA GLU A 200 4.14 -14.51 13.46
C GLU A 200 4.52 -15.85 12.80
N ASP A 201 3.53 -16.69 12.48
CA ASP A 201 3.76 -17.96 11.77
C ASP A 201 3.89 -17.79 10.25
N ALA A 202 3.50 -16.66 9.69
CA ALA A 202 3.61 -16.37 8.26
C ALA A 202 5.04 -15.95 7.84
N ASP A 203 5.85 -15.43 8.78
CA ASP A 203 7.21 -14.93 8.53
C ASP A 203 8.30 -16.01 8.63
N LYS A 204 7.97 -17.23 9.03
CA LYS A 204 8.95 -18.32 9.22
C LYS A 204 9.19 -19.22 8.00
N GLY A 205 8.75 -18.78 6.84
CA GLY A 205 8.75 -19.58 5.61
C GLY A 205 9.67 -19.10 4.50
N TYR A 206 10.86 -18.52 4.81
CA TYR A 206 11.92 -18.30 3.81
C TYR A 206 13.30 -18.37 4.45
#